data_5a4ffa1e04549649c1c5f2d45f4430a7
#
_entry.id   5a4ffa1e04549649c1c5f2d45f4430a7
#
_cell.length_a   1.000
_cell.length_b   1.000
_cell.length_c   1.000
_cell.angle_alpha   90.00
_cell.angle_beta   90.00
_cell.angle_gamma   90.00
#
_symmetry.space_group_name_H-M   'P 1'
#
loop_
_entity.id
_entity.type
_entity.pdbx_description
1 polymer ?
#
loop_
_entity_poly.entity_id
_entity_poly.type
_entity_poly.pdbx_seq_one_letter_code
_entity_poly.pdbx_strand_id
1 'polypeptide(L)'
;MDYPRIGERCWAQTLACGLPVRIIPKAGFAQKRAFLAVNYGSIDTAFSLDGVPHRTPDGIAHYLEHKMFDLPDGSAANFFAATGANPNAFTSYDMTAYYFSCTDAFDEN
;
A
#
# COMPACT_ATOMS: atom_id res chain seq x y z
N MET A 1 13.93 -1.77 -15.62
CA MET A 1 15.22 -1.58 -14.92
C MET A 1 15.75 -2.94 -14.51
N ASP A 2 17.00 -3.22 -14.86
CA ASP A 2 17.65 -4.49 -14.51
C ASP A 2 18.70 -4.25 -13.42
N TYR A 3 18.74 -5.19 -12.46
CA TYR A 3 19.65 -5.18 -11.33
C TYR A 3 20.55 -6.44 -11.38
N PRO A 4 21.53 -6.50 -12.29
CA PRO A 4 22.28 -7.73 -12.58
C PRO A 4 23.08 -8.25 -11.37
N ARG A 5 23.48 -7.38 -10.44
CA ARG A 5 24.21 -7.79 -9.23
C ARG A 5 23.40 -8.69 -8.30
N ILE A 6 22.08 -8.59 -8.35
CA ILE A 6 21.17 -9.39 -7.52
C ILE A 6 20.24 -10.27 -8.37
N GLY A 7 20.44 -10.29 -9.70
CA GLY A 7 19.64 -11.09 -10.61
C GLY A 7 18.18 -10.64 -10.74
N GLU A 8 17.88 -9.36 -10.44
CA GLU A 8 16.52 -8.85 -10.38
C GLU A 8 16.16 -7.96 -11.56
N ARG A 9 14.88 -7.97 -11.90
CA ARG A 9 14.29 -7.06 -12.88
C ARG A 9 13.09 -6.36 -12.29
N CYS A 10 13.01 -5.04 -12.46
CA CYS A 10 11.86 -4.23 -12.10
C CYS A 10 11.21 -3.65 -13.34
N TRP A 11 9.95 -3.96 -13.56
CA TRP A 11 9.10 -3.30 -14.55
C TRP A 11 8.48 -2.05 -13.93
N ALA A 12 8.42 -0.98 -14.69
CA ALA A 12 7.89 0.30 -14.24
C ALA A 12 6.88 0.82 -15.26
N GLN A 13 5.71 1.20 -14.80
CA GLN A 13 4.65 1.79 -15.60
C GLN A 13 3.93 2.85 -14.77
N THR A 14 3.43 3.89 -15.43
CA THR A 14 2.47 4.82 -14.82
C THR A 14 1.12 4.57 -15.46
N LEU A 15 0.11 4.35 -14.63
CA LEU A 15 -1.28 4.16 -15.08
C LEU A 15 -1.88 5.46 -15.60
N ALA A 16 -2.99 5.38 -16.33
CA ALA A 16 -3.67 6.54 -16.88
C ALA A 16 -4.15 7.55 -15.81
N CYS A 17 -4.40 7.08 -14.58
CA CYS A 17 -4.73 7.91 -13.42
C CYS A 17 -3.51 8.59 -12.76
N GLY A 18 -2.28 8.37 -13.30
CA GLY A 18 -1.05 8.93 -12.75
C GLY A 18 -0.35 8.06 -11.68
N LEU A 19 -0.93 6.93 -11.28
CA LEU A 19 -0.33 6.04 -10.29
C LEU A 19 0.91 5.33 -10.87
N PRO A 20 2.10 5.51 -10.26
CA PRO A 20 3.29 4.75 -10.65
C PRO A 20 3.22 3.32 -10.09
N VAL A 21 3.39 2.35 -10.96
CA VAL A 21 3.40 0.92 -10.60
C VAL A 21 4.80 0.33 -10.83
N ARG A 22 5.21 -0.54 -9.93
CA ARG A 22 6.44 -1.32 -10.04
C ARG A 22 6.11 -2.80 -9.87
N ILE A 23 6.64 -3.63 -10.77
CA ILE A 23 6.47 -5.09 -10.70
C ILE A 23 7.85 -5.73 -10.70
N ILE A 24 8.10 -6.57 -9.72
CA ILE A 24 9.34 -7.31 -9.56
C ILE A 24 8.99 -8.80 -9.59
N PRO A 25 9.13 -9.47 -10.75
CA PRO A 25 8.88 -10.90 -10.85
C PRO A 25 9.91 -11.69 -10.05
N LYS A 26 9.43 -12.64 -9.26
CA LYS A 26 10.26 -13.54 -8.44
C LYS A 26 10.03 -14.98 -8.87
N ALA A 27 10.81 -15.45 -9.84
CA ALA A 27 10.73 -16.84 -10.30
C ALA A 27 11.04 -17.81 -9.15
N GLY A 28 10.23 -18.86 -9.00
CA GLY A 28 10.39 -19.89 -7.96
C GLY A 28 9.81 -19.52 -6.59
N PHE A 29 9.24 -18.32 -6.41
CA PHE A 29 8.51 -17.96 -5.20
C PHE A 29 7.01 -18.19 -5.38
N ALA A 30 6.41 -18.98 -4.49
CA ALA A 30 4.96 -19.16 -4.46
C ALA A 30 4.25 -17.92 -3.86
N GLN A 31 4.85 -17.29 -2.86
CA GLN A 31 4.27 -16.11 -2.21
C GLN A 31 4.33 -14.89 -3.12
N LYS A 32 3.22 -14.22 -3.26
CA LYS A 32 3.05 -12.93 -3.92
C LYS A 32 2.80 -11.84 -2.89
N ARG A 33 3.18 -10.61 -3.21
CA ARG A 33 2.95 -9.45 -2.33
C ARG A 33 2.55 -8.24 -3.16
N ALA A 34 1.51 -7.54 -2.73
CA ALA A 34 1.21 -6.19 -3.19
C ALA A 34 1.51 -5.16 -2.10
N PHE A 35 1.91 -3.96 -2.51
CA PHE A 35 2.30 -2.88 -1.62
C PHE A 35 1.84 -1.56 -2.20
N LEU A 36 1.00 -0.82 -1.48
CA LEU A 36 0.55 0.53 -1.81
C LEU A 36 1.18 1.50 -0.82
N ALA A 37 1.99 2.44 -1.30
CA ALA A 37 2.57 3.50 -0.49
C ALA A 37 1.92 4.85 -0.82
N VAL A 38 1.61 5.61 0.22
CA VAL A 38 1.08 6.97 0.13
C VAL A 38 2.07 7.91 0.80
N ASN A 39 2.47 8.98 0.10
CA ASN A 39 3.35 10.03 0.64
C ASN A 39 2.56 10.92 1.62
N TYR A 40 2.14 10.33 2.72
CA TYR A 40 1.45 10.99 3.83
C TYR A 40 1.79 10.23 5.11
N GLY A 41 2.49 10.86 6.00
CA GLY A 41 2.98 10.27 7.23
C GLY A 41 2.69 11.13 8.47
N SER A 42 3.26 10.75 9.61
CA SER A 42 2.97 11.39 10.89
C SER A 42 3.44 12.84 11.01
N ILE A 43 4.39 13.28 10.18
CA ILE A 43 4.86 14.67 10.15
C ILE A 43 4.01 15.59 9.27
N ASP A 44 3.12 15.03 8.42
CA ASP A 44 2.33 15.77 7.44
C ASP A 44 1.07 16.36 8.09
N THR A 45 1.27 17.27 9.03
CA THR A 45 0.19 17.95 9.78
C THR A 45 -0.32 19.22 9.10
N ALA A 46 0.33 19.66 8.02
CA ALA A 46 -0.08 20.83 7.24
C ALA A 46 0.17 20.56 5.75
N PHE A 47 -0.87 20.65 4.94
CA PHE A 47 -0.81 20.42 3.50
C PHE A 47 -1.85 21.24 2.75
N SER A 48 -1.76 21.28 1.43
CA SER A 48 -2.78 21.91 0.58
C SER A 48 -3.44 20.84 -0.28
N LEU A 49 -4.77 20.84 -0.32
CA LEU A 49 -5.59 20.00 -1.18
C LEU A 49 -6.46 20.92 -2.04
N ASP A 50 -6.34 20.79 -3.36
CA ASP A 50 -7.04 21.62 -4.35
C ASP A 50 -6.87 23.14 -4.09
N GLY A 51 -5.67 23.55 -3.64
CA GLY A 51 -5.35 24.94 -3.32
C GLY A 51 -5.86 25.41 -1.96
N VAL A 52 -6.57 24.58 -1.21
CA VAL A 52 -7.07 24.90 0.14
C VAL A 52 -6.09 24.38 1.18
N PRO A 53 -5.59 25.24 2.09
CA PRO A 53 -4.70 24.81 3.16
C PRO A 53 -5.48 24.03 4.24
N HIS A 54 -4.93 22.90 4.65
CA HIS A 54 -5.45 22.05 5.71
C HIS A 54 -4.42 21.91 6.84
N ARG A 55 -4.90 21.83 8.05
CA ARG A 55 -4.13 21.50 9.22
C ARG A 55 -4.82 20.38 9.99
N THR A 56 -4.07 19.32 10.30
CA THR A 56 -4.58 18.16 11.02
C THR A 56 -3.83 17.97 12.34
N PRO A 57 -4.48 17.37 13.34
CA PRO A 57 -3.79 16.98 14.58
C PRO A 57 -2.69 15.94 14.31
N ASP A 58 -1.74 15.87 15.24
CA ASP A 58 -0.76 14.78 15.25
C ASP A 58 -1.46 13.41 15.34
N GLY A 59 -0.90 12.41 14.66
CA GLY A 59 -1.43 11.06 14.68
C GLY A 59 -2.57 10.80 13.68
N ILE A 60 -3.02 11.79 12.90
CA ILE A 60 -4.13 11.59 11.95
C ILE A 60 -3.79 10.58 10.85
N ALA A 61 -2.55 10.54 10.38
CA ALA A 61 -2.11 9.58 9.37
C ALA A 61 -2.26 8.14 9.89
N HIS A 62 -1.84 7.88 11.13
CA HIS A 62 -1.99 6.59 11.77
C HIS A 62 -3.47 6.25 12.05
N TYR A 63 -4.26 7.22 12.47
CA TYR A 63 -5.69 7.02 12.62
C TYR A 63 -6.37 6.64 11.31
N LEU A 64 -6.02 7.31 10.21
CA LEU A 64 -6.55 6.99 8.87
C LEU A 64 -6.11 5.59 8.42
N GLU A 65 -4.89 5.17 8.72
CA GLU A 65 -4.41 3.81 8.44
C GLU A 65 -5.35 2.77 9.04
N HIS A 66 -5.72 2.89 10.32
CA HIS A 66 -6.69 2.00 10.95
C HIS A 66 -8.06 2.08 10.29
N LYS A 67 -8.52 3.29 9.94
CA LYS A 67 -9.83 3.51 9.31
C LYS A 67 -9.96 2.92 7.92
N MET A 68 -8.87 2.78 7.18
CA MET A 68 -8.89 2.15 5.86
C MET A 68 -9.24 0.65 5.89
N PHE A 69 -9.11 0.00 7.05
CA PHE A 69 -9.54 -1.38 7.25
C PHE A 69 -10.98 -1.50 7.77
N ASP A 70 -11.62 -0.41 8.16
CA ASP A 70 -13.01 -0.38 8.61
C ASP A 70 -13.94 -0.23 7.39
N LEU A 71 -14.51 -1.32 6.92
CA LEU A 71 -15.49 -1.31 5.82
C LEU A 71 -16.92 -1.27 6.37
N PRO A 72 -17.90 -0.74 5.60
CA PRO A 72 -19.31 -0.70 6.01
C PRO A 72 -19.87 -2.08 6.38
N ASP A 73 -19.43 -3.12 5.68
CA ASP A 73 -19.89 -4.51 5.84
C ASP A 73 -18.95 -5.35 6.72
N GLY A 74 -18.04 -4.72 7.47
CA GLY A 74 -17.08 -5.38 8.33
C GLY A 74 -15.63 -4.97 8.07
N SER A 75 -14.69 -5.67 8.72
CA SER A 75 -13.26 -5.39 8.54
C SER A 75 -12.74 -5.95 7.22
N ALA A 76 -11.91 -5.17 6.51
CA ALA A 76 -11.14 -5.65 5.37
C ALA A 76 -10.33 -6.92 5.69
N ALA A 77 -9.89 -7.10 6.94
CA ALA A 77 -9.18 -8.29 7.39
C ALA A 77 -10.00 -9.58 7.19
N ASN A 78 -11.32 -9.52 7.33
CA ASN A 78 -12.20 -10.67 7.08
C ASN A 78 -12.23 -11.06 5.61
N PHE A 79 -12.22 -10.07 4.70
CA PHE A 79 -12.15 -10.31 3.27
C PHE A 79 -10.83 -11.00 2.89
N PHE A 80 -9.71 -10.47 3.35
CA PHE A 80 -8.40 -11.05 3.09
C PHE A 80 -8.24 -12.44 3.71
N ALA A 81 -8.81 -12.68 4.89
CA ALA A 81 -8.81 -14.00 5.51
C ALA A 81 -9.56 -15.04 4.69
N ALA A 82 -10.68 -14.67 4.05
CA ALA A 82 -11.46 -15.56 3.21
C ALA A 82 -10.71 -16.01 1.94
N THR A 83 -9.80 -15.18 1.43
CA THR A 83 -8.93 -15.48 0.27
C THR A 83 -7.56 -16.05 0.66
N GLY A 84 -7.31 -16.24 1.96
CA GLY A 84 -6.04 -16.75 2.48
C GLY A 84 -4.90 -15.74 2.41
N ALA A 85 -5.19 -14.46 2.22
CA ALA A 85 -4.21 -13.40 2.22
C ALA A 85 -3.98 -12.85 3.64
N ASN A 86 -2.80 -12.31 3.85
CA ASN A 86 -2.38 -11.70 5.11
C ASN A 86 -2.14 -10.19 4.90
N PRO A 87 -3.12 -9.33 5.22
CA PRO A 87 -3.00 -7.88 5.11
C PRO A 87 -2.23 -7.30 6.29
N ASN A 88 -1.57 -6.18 6.05
CA ASN A 88 -0.94 -5.37 7.08
C ASN A 88 -0.78 -3.93 6.60
N ALA A 89 -0.50 -3.02 7.52
CA ALA A 89 -0.19 -1.64 7.22
C ALA A 89 0.80 -1.08 8.24
N PHE A 90 1.40 0.05 7.93
CA PHE A 90 2.17 0.84 8.89
C PHE A 90 2.19 2.31 8.48
N THR A 91 2.29 3.18 9.47
CA THR A 91 2.52 4.61 9.30
C THR A 91 3.92 4.96 9.80
N SER A 92 4.70 5.60 8.93
CA SER A 92 6.02 6.16 9.20
C SER A 92 5.93 7.69 9.33
N TYR A 93 7.10 8.37 9.40
CA TYR A 93 7.15 9.83 9.45
C TYR A 93 6.60 10.49 8.18
N ASP A 94 6.96 9.97 7.01
CA ASP A 94 6.75 10.57 5.69
C ASP A 94 5.85 9.73 4.77
N MET A 95 5.44 8.54 5.20
CA MET A 95 4.55 7.69 4.41
C MET A 95 3.67 6.79 5.25
N THR A 96 2.55 6.39 4.67
CA THR A 96 1.71 5.28 5.13
C THR A 96 1.71 4.20 4.04
N ALA A 97 1.83 2.96 4.44
CA ALA A 97 1.85 1.83 3.51
C ALA A 97 0.84 0.76 3.91
N TYR A 98 0.18 0.22 2.89
CA TYR A 98 -0.77 -0.88 2.98
C TYR A 98 -0.24 -2.02 2.12
N TYR A 99 -0.24 -3.23 2.62
CA TYR A 99 0.23 -4.37 1.86
C TYR A 99 -0.45 -5.66 2.28
N PHE A 100 -0.42 -6.62 1.38
CA PHE A 100 -0.82 -7.99 1.69
C PHE A 100 0.14 -8.99 1.04
N SER A 101 0.13 -10.21 1.56
CA SER A 101 0.82 -11.34 0.97
C SER A 101 -0.14 -12.52 0.88
N CYS A 102 -0.05 -13.27 -0.22
CA CYS A 102 -0.81 -14.50 -0.44
C CYS A 102 -0.01 -15.48 -1.29
N THR A 103 -0.44 -16.72 -1.33
CA THR A 103 0.08 -17.73 -2.27
C THR A 103 -0.84 -17.89 -3.47
N ASP A 104 -2.14 -17.86 -3.23
CA ASP A 104 -3.20 -18.05 -4.21
C ASP A 104 -4.13 -16.83 -4.23
N ALA A 105 -5.05 -16.78 -5.19
CA ALA A 105 -6.10 -15.75 -5.29
C ALA A 105 -5.55 -14.30 -5.26
N PHE A 106 -4.38 -14.05 -5.86
CA PHE A 106 -3.75 -12.72 -5.84
C PHE A 106 -4.62 -11.65 -6.51
N ASP A 107 -5.30 -12.01 -7.59
CA ASP A 107 -6.13 -11.08 -8.37
C ASP A 107 -7.48 -10.77 -7.68
N GLU A 108 -7.82 -11.54 -6.63
CA GLU A 108 -9.04 -11.35 -5.83
C GLU A 108 -8.80 -10.45 -4.61
N ASN A 109 -7.54 -10.23 -4.21
CA ASN A 109 -7.11 -9.42 -3.09
C ASN A 109 -6.65 -8.03 -3.56
#